data_348da443791897212613caf512b66dfe
#
_entry.id   348da443791897212613caf512b66dfe
#
_cell.length_a   1.000
_cell.length_b   1.000
_cell.length_c   1.000
_cell.angle_alpha   90.00
_cell.angle_beta   90.00
_cell.angle_gamma   90.00
#
_symmetry.space_group_name_H-M   'P 1'
#
loop_
_entity.id
_entity.type
_entity.pdbx_description
1 polymer ?
#
loop_
_entity_poly.entity_id
_entity_poly.type
_entity_poly.pdbx_seq_one_letter_code
_entity_poly.pdbx_strand_id
1 'polypeptide(L)'
;MQPKPLLIPRRALAGVVLPLMGLAARPAQAARIFRFDHTQGRLEFTARHLQVLTSTGQFSRFACELSLDPARPETARVAVQVETGSIAHAYPGAADLLRSPAYFDAERWPMARFSGSARPGGRIEAFDLAGPLELRGVTQPFTLQAKLARRRRDPATGAEIVDCTARGEISRAAFGMTADTLATGDRVQLAVLVSLVIS
;
A
#
# COMPACT_ATOMS: atom_id res chain seq x y z
N MET A 1 -37.26 85.10 -26.91
CA MET A 1 -37.82 83.89 -26.30
C MET A 1 -36.79 82.76 -26.54
N GLN A 2 -35.84 82.53 -25.56
CA GLN A 2 -34.76 81.55 -25.69
C GLN A 2 -35.10 80.38 -24.83
N PRO A 3 -34.90 79.15 -25.29
CA PRO A 3 -35.11 77.95 -24.45
C PRO A 3 -33.91 77.70 -23.56
N LYS A 4 -34.19 77.40 -22.32
CA LYS A 4 -33.25 76.98 -21.28
C LYS A 4 -32.62 75.61 -21.58
N PRO A 5 -31.33 75.38 -21.32
CA PRO A 5 -30.74 74.08 -21.43
C PRO A 5 -31.05 73.18 -20.19
N LEU A 6 -31.41 71.92 -20.46
CA LEU A 6 -31.71 70.89 -19.50
C LEU A 6 -30.39 70.30 -18.96
N LEU A 7 -30.14 70.42 -17.66
CA LEU A 7 -29.01 69.84 -16.97
C LEU A 7 -29.34 68.36 -16.65
N ILE A 8 -28.60 67.39 -17.24
CA ILE A 8 -28.67 65.99 -16.93
C ILE A 8 -27.68 65.70 -15.81
N PRO A 9 -28.07 65.09 -14.68
CA PRO A 9 -27.15 64.76 -13.62
C PRO A 9 -26.31 63.49 -14.00
N ARG A 10 -25.00 63.66 -13.97
CA ARG A 10 -24.05 62.56 -14.08
C ARG A 10 -24.19 61.59 -12.83
N ARG A 11 -24.81 60.46 -13.07
CA ARG A 11 -24.77 59.34 -12.10
C ARG A 11 -23.35 58.80 -12.06
N ALA A 12 -22.70 58.93 -10.90
CA ALA A 12 -21.46 58.28 -10.58
C ALA A 12 -21.67 56.75 -10.51
N LEU A 13 -21.07 56.02 -11.43
CA LEU A 13 -20.92 54.56 -11.31
C LEU A 13 -19.87 54.25 -10.21
N ALA A 14 -20.36 53.89 -9.02
CA ALA A 14 -19.50 53.32 -8.00
C ALA A 14 -19.10 51.91 -8.45
N GLY A 15 -17.87 51.77 -8.89
CA GLY A 15 -17.27 50.45 -9.20
C GLY A 15 -17.14 49.65 -7.93
N VAL A 16 -17.91 48.56 -7.81
CA VAL A 16 -17.74 47.55 -6.79
C VAL A 16 -16.51 46.72 -7.15
N VAL A 17 -15.39 46.99 -6.50
CA VAL A 17 -14.21 46.15 -6.54
C VAL A 17 -14.47 44.93 -5.60
N LEU A 18 -14.85 43.81 -6.18
CA LEU A 18 -14.84 42.53 -5.44
C LEU A 18 -13.40 42.14 -5.17
N PRO A 19 -13.01 41.90 -3.90
CA PRO A 19 -11.70 41.32 -3.63
C PRO A 19 -11.69 39.88 -4.16
N LEU A 20 -10.79 39.60 -5.10
CA LEU A 20 -10.42 38.25 -5.48
C LEU A 20 -9.80 37.61 -4.22
N MET A 21 -10.59 36.82 -3.47
CA MET A 21 -10.06 35.93 -2.45
C MET A 21 -9.19 34.91 -3.17
N GLY A 22 -7.87 35.16 -3.15
CA GLY A 22 -6.87 34.19 -3.58
C GLY A 22 -7.07 32.91 -2.80
N LEU A 23 -7.46 31.81 -3.48
CA LEU A 23 -7.31 30.47 -2.95
C LEU A 23 -5.81 30.30 -2.68
N ALA A 24 -5.40 30.44 -1.43
CA ALA A 24 -4.06 30.07 -1.00
C ALA A 24 -3.92 28.57 -1.25
N ALA A 25 -3.23 28.21 -2.33
CA ALA A 25 -2.84 26.85 -2.59
C ALA A 25 -2.05 26.38 -1.37
N ARG A 26 -2.57 25.39 -0.63
CA ARG A 26 -1.82 24.75 0.45
C ARG A 26 -0.51 24.24 -0.15
N PRO A 27 0.64 24.52 0.47
CA PRO A 27 1.90 24.01 -0.01
C PRO A 27 1.79 22.49 -0.10
N ALA A 28 2.07 21.94 -1.27
CA ALA A 28 2.12 20.51 -1.47
C ALA A 28 3.17 19.95 -0.51
N GLN A 29 2.72 19.23 0.48
CA GLN A 29 3.61 18.56 1.41
C GLN A 29 4.38 17.51 0.61
N ALA A 30 5.71 17.57 0.61
CA ALA A 30 6.52 16.63 -0.17
C ALA A 30 6.21 15.19 0.24
N ALA A 31 6.13 14.29 -0.74
CA ALA A 31 5.96 12.87 -0.46
C ALA A 31 7.06 12.38 0.48
N ARG A 32 6.69 11.71 1.55
CA ARG A 32 7.63 11.10 2.48
C ARG A 32 7.94 9.68 2.04
N ILE A 33 9.20 9.28 2.15
CA ILE A 33 9.64 7.92 1.87
C ILE A 33 9.84 7.20 3.20
N PHE A 34 9.08 6.13 3.38
CA PHE A 34 9.19 5.23 4.52
C PHE A 34 9.88 3.95 4.05
N ARG A 35 10.98 3.60 4.71
CA ARG A 35 11.68 2.33 4.48
C ARG A 35 11.54 1.48 5.72
N PHE A 36 11.13 0.25 5.53
CA PHE A 36 11.00 -0.71 6.62
C PHE A 36 11.29 -2.12 6.11
N ASP A 37 11.62 -3.00 7.04
CA ASP A 37 11.96 -4.39 6.77
C ASP A 37 11.35 -5.33 7.83
N HIS A 38 11.81 -6.56 7.83
CA HIS A 38 11.38 -7.61 8.75
C HIS A 38 11.64 -7.31 10.24
N THR A 39 12.46 -6.31 10.59
CA THR A 39 12.70 -5.92 11.99
C THR A 39 11.58 -5.02 12.53
N GLN A 40 10.89 -4.31 11.64
CA GLN A 40 9.82 -3.35 11.95
C GLN A 40 8.43 -3.86 11.56
N GLY A 41 8.36 -4.97 10.83
CA GLY A 41 7.10 -5.51 10.34
C GLY A 41 7.09 -7.02 10.20
N ARG A 42 5.91 -7.52 9.82
CA ARG A 42 5.68 -8.94 9.53
C ARG A 42 5.02 -9.09 8.18
N LEU A 43 5.45 -10.09 7.41
CA LEU A 43 4.81 -10.52 6.18
C LEU A 43 4.38 -11.97 6.37
N GLU A 44 3.10 -12.18 6.50
CA GLU A 44 2.48 -13.47 6.75
C GLU A 44 1.68 -13.93 5.53
N PHE A 45 1.57 -15.23 5.37
CA PHE A 45 0.66 -15.84 4.41
C PHE A 45 -0.19 -16.91 5.09
N THR A 46 -1.43 -17.07 4.63
CA THR A 46 -2.35 -18.10 5.12
C THR A 46 -2.90 -18.89 3.95
N ALA A 47 -2.76 -20.20 4.01
CA ALA A 47 -3.33 -21.14 3.06
C ALA A 47 -4.41 -22.00 3.73
N ARG A 48 -5.44 -22.38 2.95
CA ARG A 48 -6.48 -23.31 3.39
C ARG A 48 -6.16 -24.73 2.93
N HIS A 49 -6.38 -25.68 3.81
CA HIS A 49 -6.21 -27.10 3.53
C HIS A 49 -7.56 -27.82 3.72
N LEU A 50 -7.89 -28.71 2.80
CA LEU A 50 -9.14 -29.50 2.83
C LEU A 50 -10.38 -28.63 3.09
N GLN A 51 -10.35 -27.37 2.67
CA GLN A 51 -11.38 -26.33 2.83
C GLN A 51 -11.72 -25.93 4.28
N VAL A 52 -11.23 -26.61 5.29
CA VAL A 52 -11.57 -26.40 6.71
C VAL A 52 -10.39 -26.04 7.61
N LEU A 53 -9.18 -26.47 7.26
CA LEU A 53 -7.98 -26.20 8.03
C LEU A 53 -7.21 -25.03 7.42
N THR A 54 -6.55 -24.25 8.26
CA THR A 54 -5.66 -23.17 7.82
C THR A 54 -4.26 -23.39 8.37
N SER A 55 -3.27 -23.04 7.57
CA SER A 55 -1.89 -22.92 8.04
C SER A 55 -1.37 -21.53 7.74
N THR A 56 -0.58 -20.99 8.66
CA THR A 56 0.06 -19.68 8.52
C THR A 56 1.57 -19.84 8.56
N GLY A 57 2.22 -19.24 7.60
CA GLY A 57 3.66 -19.07 7.58
C GLY A 57 4.04 -17.61 7.42
N GLN A 58 5.32 -17.31 7.46
CA GLN A 58 5.85 -15.96 7.31
C GLN A 58 7.13 -15.95 6.49
N PHE A 59 7.44 -14.77 5.94
CA PHE A 59 8.76 -14.49 5.38
C PHE A 59 9.57 -13.71 6.40
N SER A 60 10.73 -14.24 6.79
CA SER A 60 11.59 -13.63 7.79
C SER A 60 12.56 -12.60 7.22
N ARG A 61 12.65 -12.45 5.89
CA ARG A 61 13.45 -11.41 5.23
C ARG A 61 12.67 -10.77 4.08
N PHE A 62 12.36 -9.51 4.26
CA PHE A 62 11.77 -8.65 3.25
C PHE A 62 12.20 -7.19 3.49
N ALA A 63 12.08 -6.37 2.44
CA ALA A 63 12.27 -4.92 2.50
C ALA A 63 11.14 -4.24 1.74
N CYS A 64 10.74 -3.08 2.22
CA CYS A 64 9.69 -2.26 1.63
C CYS A 64 10.09 -0.79 1.61
N GLU A 65 9.80 -0.14 0.51
CA GLU A 65 9.84 1.31 0.37
C GLU A 65 8.45 1.82 0.01
N LEU A 66 7.87 2.67 0.85
CA LEU A 66 6.58 3.33 0.65
C LEU A 66 6.79 4.83 0.51
N SER A 67 6.45 5.38 -0.64
CA SER A 67 6.35 6.81 -0.88
C SER A 67 4.91 7.25 -0.68
N LEU A 68 4.65 8.17 0.25
CA LEU A 68 3.30 8.64 0.58
C LEU A 68 3.29 10.13 0.85
N ASP A 69 2.42 10.86 0.17
CA ASP A 69 2.00 12.21 0.52
C ASP A 69 0.67 12.11 1.29
N PRO A 70 0.62 12.43 2.59
CA PRO A 70 -0.62 12.34 3.37
C PRO A 70 -1.75 13.24 2.86
N ALA A 71 -1.41 14.32 2.15
CA ALA A 71 -2.39 15.22 1.54
C ALA A 71 -2.93 14.69 0.21
N ARG A 72 -2.20 13.75 -0.42
CA ARG A 72 -2.52 13.15 -1.72
C ARG A 72 -2.26 11.65 -1.71
N PRO A 73 -3.03 10.86 -0.95
CA PRO A 73 -2.82 9.42 -0.79
C PRO A 73 -2.91 8.65 -2.12
N GLU A 74 -3.60 9.20 -3.12
CA GLU A 74 -3.67 8.66 -4.47
C GLU A 74 -2.32 8.67 -5.21
N THR A 75 -1.32 9.39 -4.70
CA THR A 75 0.04 9.41 -5.25
C THR A 75 0.95 8.34 -4.61
N ALA A 76 0.45 7.58 -3.65
CA ALA A 76 1.26 6.58 -2.95
C ALA A 76 1.83 5.53 -3.91
N ARG A 77 3.08 5.16 -3.66
CA ARG A 77 3.79 4.11 -4.38
C ARG A 77 4.49 3.20 -3.39
N VAL A 78 4.51 1.92 -3.69
CA VAL A 78 5.19 0.92 -2.87
C VAL A 78 6.08 0.05 -3.73
N ALA A 79 7.26 -0.28 -3.21
CA ALA A 79 8.13 -1.32 -3.74
C ALA A 79 8.45 -2.30 -2.61
N VAL A 80 8.19 -3.59 -2.84
CA VAL A 80 8.44 -4.67 -1.88
C VAL A 80 9.35 -5.70 -2.52
N GLN A 81 10.34 -6.15 -1.77
CA GLN A 81 11.21 -7.26 -2.12
C GLN A 81 11.17 -8.29 -1.00
N VAL A 82 11.02 -9.57 -1.35
CA VAL A 82 10.90 -10.68 -0.40
C VAL A 82 11.86 -11.78 -0.82
N GLU A 83 12.71 -12.22 0.10
CA GLU A 83 13.53 -13.41 -0.10
C GLU A 83 12.67 -14.66 0.07
N THR A 84 12.42 -15.39 -1.02
CA THR A 84 11.56 -16.58 -1.02
C THR A 84 12.11 -17.70 -0.16
N GLY A 85 13.44 -17.83 -0.07
CA GLY A 85 14.11 -18.77 0.81
C GLY A 85 13.97 -18.49 2.31
N SER A 86 13.50 -17.28 2.68
CA SER A 86 13.32 -16.87 4.08
C SER A 86 12.02 -17.36 4.70
N ILE A 87 11.30 -18.23 4.02
CA ILE A 87 10.05 -18.83 4.49
C ILE A 87 10.24 -19.54 5.82
N ALA A 88 9.37 -19.27 6.78
CA ALA A 88 9.30 -19.93 8.07
C ALA A 88 7.86 -20.42 8.31
N HIS A 89 7.75 -21.59 8.92
CA HIS A 89 6.47 -22.23 9.19
C HIS A 89 6.54 -23.04 10.49
N ALA A 90 5.45 -23.08 11.25
CA ALA A 90 5.42 -23.77 12.54
C ALA A 90 5.49 -25.32 12.41
N TYR A 91 4.99 -25.88 11.30
CA TYR A 91 5.02 -27.32 11.10
C TYR A 91 6.41 -27.80 10.64
N PRO A 92 6.96 -28.85 11.27
CA PRO A 92 8.24 -29.42 10.87
C PRO A 92 8.26 -29.83 9.40
N GLY A 93 9.33 -29.47 8.67
CA GLY A 93 9.51 -29.79 7.25
C GLY A 93 8.70 -28.94 6.27
N ALA A 94 7.69 -28.19 6.73
CA ALA A 94 6.86 -27.38 5.84
C ALA A 94 7.66 -26.26 5.16
N ALA A 95 8.60 -25.64 5.85
CA ALA A 95 9.45 -24.61 5.28
C ALA A 95 10.33 -25.15 4.14
N ASP A 96 10.88 -26.36 4.28
CA ASP A 96 11.70 -26.99 3.25
C ASP A 96 10.85 -27.40 2.04
N LEU A 97 9.67 -27.95 2.29
CA LEU A 97 8.70 -28.24 1.23
C LEU A 97 8.34 -26.99 0.44
N LEU A 98 8.04 -25.88 1.13
CA LEU A 98 7.69 -24.63 0.48
C LEU A 98 8.84 -24.01 -0.34
N ARG A 99 10.10 -24.21 0.07
CA ARG A 99 11.28 -23.80 -0.72
C ARG A 99 11.51 -24.62 -1.97
N SER A 100 10.98 -25.84 -2.03
CA SER A 100 11.22 -26.81 -3.09
C SER A 100 10.70 -26.35 -4.46
N PRO A 101 11.15 -26.99 -5.56
CA PRO A 101 10.66 -26.71 -6.91
C PRO A 101 9.15 -26.88 -7.11
N ALA A 102 8.49 -27.68 -6.29
CA ALA A 102 7.05 -27.88 -6.33
C ALA A 102 6.25 -26.63 -5.88
N TYR A 103 6.89 -25.74 -5.09
CA TYR A 103 6.27 -24.53 -4.55
C TYR A 103 7.04 -23.28 -4.98
N PHE A 104 7.80 -22.63 -4.10
CA PHE A 104 8.48 -21.36 -4.41
C PHE A 104 9.69 -21.50 -5.32
N ASP A 105 10.30 -22.71 -5.39
CA ASP A 105 11.54 -22.95 -6.13
C ASP A 105 12.59 -21.89 -5.80
N ALA A 106 12.86 -21.77 -4.49
CA ALA A 106 13.58 -20.62 -3.93
C ALA A 106 15.05 -20.54 -4.37
N GLU A 107 15.65 -21.67 -4.76
CA GLU A 107 17.01 -21.67 -5.34
C GLU A 107 17.06 -21.01 -6.71
N ARG A 108 16.07 -21.30 -7.55
CA ARG A 108 15.95 -20.73 -8.90
C ARG A 108 15.39 -19.31 -8.89
N TRP A 109 14.44 -19.04 -7.97
CA TRP A 109 13.72 -17.77 -7.87
C TRP A 109 13.85 -17.20 -6.46
N PRO A 110 15.04 -16.71 -6.08
CA PRO A 110 15.30 -16.31 -4.69
C PRO A 110 14.54 -15.07 -4.25
N MET A 111 13.98 -14.30 -5.18
CA MET A 111 13.29 -13.05 -4.89
C MET A 111 11.89 -13.01 -5.49
N ALA A 112 10.93 -12.56 -4.68
CA ALA A 112 9.65 -12.05 -5.16
C ALA A 112 9.64 -10.52 -5.08
N ARG A 113 8.96 -9.85 -6.02
CA ARG A 113 8.92 -8.39 -6.12
C ARG A 113 7.51 -7.89 -6.39
N PHE A 114 7.12 -6.86 -5.69
CA PHE A 114 5.88 -6.14 -5.96
C PHE A 114 6.15 -4.66 -6.11
N SER A 115 5.58 -4.03 -7.13
CA SER A 115 5.60 -2.59 -7.34
C SER A 115 4.18 -2.11 -7.58
N GLY A 116 3.63 -1.36 -6.61
CA GLY A 116 2.24 -0.91 -6.66
C GLY A 116 2.11 0.61 -6.57
N SER A 117 1.05 1.12 -7.15
CA SER A 117 0.63 2.53 -7.03
C SER A 117 -0.80 2.59 -6.50
N ALA A 118 -1.11 3.65 -5.75
CA ALA A 118 -2.45 3.86 -5.24
C ALA A 118 -3.45 4.03 -6.39
N ARG A 119 -4.64 3.44 -6.22
CA ARG A 119 -5.77 3.68 -7.13
C ARG A 119 -6.44 5.01 -6.80
N PRO A 120 -6.95 5.74 -7.82
CA PRO A 120 -7.73 6.96 -7.60
C PRO A 120 -8.94 6.71 -6.68
N GLY A 121 -9.26 7.69 -5.85
CA GLY A 121 -10.41 7.63 -4.92
C GLY A 121 -10.12 6.97 -3.58
N GLY A 122 -8.89 6.52 -3.34
CA GLY A 122 -8.45 6.04 -2.03
C GLY A 122 -8.45 7.15 -0.98
N ARG A 123 -8.67 6.77 0.29
CA ARG A 123 -8.55 7.65 1.45
C ARG A 123 -7.27 7.31 2.19
N ILE A 124 -6.73 8.27 2.95
CA ILE A 124 -5.48 8.04 3.71
C ILE A 124 -5.62 6.86 4.70
N GLU A 125 -6.82 6.62 5.22
CA GLU A 125 -7.11 5.54 6.15
C GLU A 125 -7.23 4.16 5.48
N ALA A 126 -7.59 4.13 4.18
CA ALA A 126 -7.74 2.88 3.42
C ALA A 126 -7.63 3.14 1.91
N PHE A 127 -6.67 2.52 1.27
CA PHE A 127 -6.44 2.64 -0.18
C PHE A 127 -5.85 1.37 -0.77
N ASP A 128 -6.10 1.17 -2.05
CA ASP A 128 -5.58 0.04 -2.80
C ASP A 128 -4.26 0.43 -3.48
N LEU A 129 -3.25 -0.42 -3.31
CA LEU A 129 -1.99 -0.37 -4.05
C LEU A 129 -2.02 -1.48 -5.10
N ALA A 130 -2.13 -1.10 -6.37
CA ALA A 130 -2.24 -2.05 -7.47
C ALA A 130 -1.01 -1.99 -8.39
N GLY A 131 -0.56 -3.14 -8.84
CA GLY A 131 0.58 -3.24 -9.75
C GLY A 131 1.04 -4.67 -10.01
N PRO A 132 2.16 -4.87 -10.69
CA PRO A 132 2.73 -6.18 -10.96
C PRO A 132 3.35 -6.83 -9.71
N LEU A 133 3.04 -8.10 -9.51
CA LEU A 133 3.73 -9.02 -8.59
C LEU A 133 4.50 -10.03 -9.41
N GLU A 134 5.80 -10.05 -9.24
CA GLU A 134 6.70 -11.06 -9.79
C GLU A 134 6.97 -12.14 -8.72
N LEU A 135 6.65 -13.39 -9.04
CA LEU A 135 6.88 -14.55 -8.18
C LEU A 135 7.18 -15.77 -9.07
N ARG A 136 8.21 -16.52 -8.75
CA ARG A 136 8.69 -17.68 -9.55
C ARG A 136 8.92 -17.34 -11.04
N GLY A 137 9.40 -16.14 -11.37
CA GLY A 137 9.60 -15.69 -12.73
C GLY A 137 8.30 -15.39 -13.51
N VAL A 138 7.14 -15.49 -12.86
CA VAL A 138 5.83 -15.14 -13.44
C VAL A 138 5.37 -13.80 -12.88
N THR A 139 4.91 -12.92 -13.75
CA THR A 139 4.36 -11.62 -13.35
C THR A 139 2.84 -11.64 -13.51
N GLN A 140 2.13 -11.29 -12.43
CA GLN A 140 0.66 -11.18 -12.41
C GLN A 140 0.22 -9.84 -11.83
N PRO A 141 -0.93 -9.31 -12.23
CA PRO A 141 -1.53 -8.16 -11.58
C PRO A 141 -1.92 -8.53 -10.14
N PHE A 142 -1.60 -7.64 -9.21
CA PHE A 142 -1.87 -7.85 -7.79
C PHE A 142 -2.34 -6.54 -7.14
N THR A 143 -3.15 -6.66 -6.11
CA THR A 143 -3.65 -5.53 -5.32
C THR A 143 -3.45 -5.82 -3.83
N LEU A 144 -2.81 -4.87 -3.13
CA LEU A 144 -2.75 -4.80 -1.68
C LEU A 144 -3.74 -3.75 -1.19
N GLN A 145 -4.65 -4.16 -0.31
CA GLN A 145 -5.56 -3.26 0.41
C GLN A 145 -4.84 -2.76 1.66
N ALA A 146 -4.34 -1.54 1.62
CA ALA A 146 -3.63 -0.90 2.71
C ALA A 146 -4.59 -0.13 3.62
N LYS A 147 -4.34 -0.20 4.94
CA LYS A 147 -5.08 0.54 5.97
C LYS A 147 -4.12 1.10 7.01
N LEU A 148 -4.33 2.34 7.41
CA LEU A 148 -3.78 2.90 8.64
C LEU A 148 -4.64 2.40 9.80
N ALA A 149 -4.09 1.49 10.64
CA ALA A 149 -4.86 0.82 11.67
C ALA A 149 -4.96 1.66 12.95
N ARG A 150 -3.85 2.25 13.40
CA ARG A 150 -3.79 2.97 14.67
C ARG A 150 -2.66 4.00 14.64
N ARG A 151 -2.92 5.17 15.26
CA ARG A 151 -1.88 6.14 15.60
C ARG A 151 -1.66 6.12 17.10
N ARG A 152 -0.41 6.11 17.54
CA ARG A 152 -0.02 6.18 18.95
C ARG A 152 1.26 6.99 19.09
N ARG A 153 1.51 7.48 20.28
CA ARG A 153 2.76 8.16 20.62
C ARG A 153 3.62 7.23 21.45
N ASP A 154 4.89 7.12 21.12
CA ASP A 154 5.86 6.40 21.91
C ASP A 154 6.09 7.16 23.23
N PRO A 155 5.82 6.56 24.40
CA PRO A 155 5.98 7.24 25.68
C PRO A 155 7.43 7.55 26.03
N ALA A 156 8.39 6.83 25.47
CA ALA A 156 9.82 7.01 25.77
C ALA A 156 10.46 8.10 24.89
N THR A 157 10.09 8.16 23.61
CA THR A 157 10.71 9.07 22.63
C THR A 157 9.82 10.24 22.24
N GLY A 158 8.51 10.17 22.52
CA GLY A 158 7.52 11.13 22.06
C GLY A 158 7.19 11.02 20.57
N ALA A 159 7.82 10.11 19.84
CA ALA A 159 7.61 9.91 18.42
C ALA A 159 6.19 9.41 18.10
N GLU A 160 5.62 9.87 17.01
CA GLU A 160 4.34 9.35 16.50
C GLU A 160 4.59 8.04 15.77
N ILE A 161 3.88 6.99 16.16
CA ILE A 161 3.91 5.66 15.53
C ILE A 161 2.57 5.43 14.87
N VAL A 162 2.62 4.98 13.61
CA VAL A 162 1.44 4.57 12.84
C VAL A 162 1.53 3.10 12.51
N ASP A 163 0.59 2.34 13.05
CA ASP A 163 0.44 0.93 12.71
C ASP A 163 -0.33 0.82 11.40
N CYS A 164 0.28 0.20 10.42
CA CYS A 164 -0.28 -0.02 9.09
C CYS A 164 -0.51 -1.51 8.87
N THR A 165 -1.58 -1.84 8.18
CA THR A 165 -1.83 -3.20 7.70
C THR A 165 -2.08 -3.18 6.21
N ALA A 166 -1.62 -4.22 5.50
CA ALA A 166 -2.01 -4.42 4.12
C ALA A 166 -2.39 -5.89 3.90
N ARG A 167 -3.40 -6.12 3.07
CA ARG A 167 -3.88 -7.47 2.76
C ARG A 167 -4.02 -7.65 1.26
N GLY A 168 -3.73 -8.85 0.78
CA GLY A 168 -3.93 -9.25 -0.60
C GLY A 168 -4.19 -10.73 -0.70
N GLU A 169 -4.60 -11.19 -1.88
CA GLU A 169 -4.84 -12.59 -2.14
C GLU A 169 -4.23 -12.94 -3.50
N ILE A 170 -3.55 -14.07 -3.56
CA ILE A 170 -2.98 -14.62 -4.79
C ILE A 170 -3.58 -15.99 -5.09
N SER A 171 -3.64 -16.34 -6.39
CA SER A 171 -3.78 -17.72 -6.85
C SER A 171 -2.37 -18.32 -6.97
N ARG A 172 -2.06 -19.35 -6.19
CA ARG A 172 -0.77 -20.02 -6.28
C ARG A 172 -0.57 -20.72 -7.63
N ALA A 173 -1.65 -21.21 -8.22
CA ALA A 173 -1.62 -21.84 -9.54
C ALA A 173 -1.25 -20.83 -10.65
N ALA A 174 -1.65 -19.56 -10.53
CA ALA A 174 -1.28 -18.51 -11.47
C ALA A 174 0.24 -18.23 -11.51
N PHE A 175 0.97 -18.66 -10.49
CA PHE A 175 2.43 -18.61 -10.42
C PHE A 175 3.10 -19.97 -10.63
N GLY A 176 2.35 -20.96 -11.14
CA GLY A 176 2.86 -22.30 -11.43
C GLY A 176 3.07 -23.20 -10.20
N MET A 177 2.52 -22.84 -9.03
CA MET A 177 2.52 -23.69 -7.83
C MET A 177 1.29 -24.60 -7.83
N THR A 178 1.35 -25.68 -8.60
CA THR A 178 0.22 -26.58 -8.84
C THR A 178 0.31 -27.89 -8.05
N ALA A 179 1.32 -28.03 -7.19
CA ALA A 179 1.44 -29.22 -6.34
C ALA A 179 0.30 -29.29 -5.32
N ASP A 180 -0.13 -30.49 -5.01
CA ASP A 180 -1.07 -30.79 -3.91
C ASP A 180 -2.40 -30.02 -3.98
N THR A 181 -2.96 -29.87 -5.17
CA THR A 181 -4.19 -29.09 -5.39
C THR A 181 -5.43 -29.70 -4.75
N LEU A 182 -5.42 -30.98 -4.42
CA LEU A 182 -6.54 -31.66 -3.73
C LEU A 182 -6.56 -31.32 -2.23
N ALA A 183 -5.38 -31.16 -1.61
CA ALA A 183 -5.28 -30.89 -0.18
C ALA A 183 -5.12 -29.40 0.13
N THR A 184 -4.46 -28.63 -0.76
CA THR A 184 -4.17 -27.22 -0.52
C THR A 184 -4.93 -26.34 -1.50
N GLY A 185 -5.73 -25.42 -0.97
CA GLY A 185 -6.50 -24.45 -1.76
C GLY A 185 -5.62 -23.56 -2.62
N ASP A 186 -6.17 -23.10 -3.76
CA ASP A 186 -5.47 -22.21 -4.69
C ASP A 186 -5.25 -20.81 -4.12
N ARG A 187 -6.18 -20.31 -3.31
CA ARG A 187 -6.14 -18.96 -2.77
C ARG A 187 -5.28 -18.88 -1.52
N VAL A 188 -4.25 -18.02 -1.58
CA VAL A 188 -3.37 -17.74 -0.45
C VAL A 188 -3.53 -16.27 -0.08
N GLN A 189 -3.89 -16.02 1.18
CA GLN A 189 -4.00 -14.69 1.73
C GLN A 189 -2.63 -14.20 2.20
N LEU A 190 -2.31 -12.95 1.88
CA LEU A 190 -1.12 -12.24 2.33
C LEU A 190 -1.52 -11.15 3.30
N ALA A 191 -0.77 -11.01 4.39
CA ALA A 191 -0.94 -9.96 5.37
C ALA A 191 0.40 -9.31 5.70
N VAL A 192 0.45 -7.99 5.62
CA VAL A 192 1.59 -7.17 6.06
C VAL A 192 1.15 -6.36 7.26
N LEU A 193 1.94 -6.40 8.32
CA LEU A 193 1.76 -5.59 9.51
C LEU A 193 3.06 -4.83 9.74
N VAL A 194 2.99 -3.51 9.89
CA VAL A 194 4.17 -2.68 10.12
C VAL A 194 3.84 -1.50 11.02
N SER A 195 4.81 -1.14 11.88
CA SER A 195 4.75 0.07 12.70
C SER A 195 5.74 1.09 12.15
N LEU A 196 5.24 2.18 11.59
CA LEU A 196 6.04 3.26 11.01
C LEU A 196 6.22 4.37 12.03
N VAL A 197 7.45 4.82 12.24
CA VAL A 197 7.76 6.01 13.05
C VAL A 197 7.66 7.23 12.14
N ILE A 198 6.76 8.15 12.51
CA ILE A 198 6.59 9.43 11.82
C ILE A 198 7.15 10.52 12.74
N SER A 199 8.32 10.98 12.45
CA SER A 199 8.96 12.12 13.13
C SER A 199 8.91 13.37 12.26
#